data_78e271103e59815901adf790c303acce
#
_entry.id   78e271103e59815901adf790c303acce
#
_cell.length_a   1.000
_cell.length_b   1.000
_cell.length_c   1.000
_cell.angle_alpha   90.00
_cell.angle_beta   90.00
_cell.angle_gamma   90.00
#
_symmetry.space_group_name_H-M   'P 1'
#
loop_
_entity.id
_entity.type
_entity.pdbx_description
1 polymer ?
#
loop_
_entity_poly.entity_id
_entity_poly.type
_entity_poly.pdbx_seq_one_letter_code
_entity_poly.pdbx_strand_id
1 'polypeptide(L)'
;DTTLRTAENRDAVAAGVQNFLLGATAAGLASYWSSCPKGANEVVAELCGFAPETQIVAIIYLGWQADTAVAPQRPAVALNTL
;
A
#
# COMPACT_ATOMS: atom_id res chain seq x y z
N ASP A 1 17.40 2.25 18.65
CA ASP A 1 18.06 1.88 17.41
C ASP A 1 17.32 2.49 16.22
N THR A 2 18.02 3.24 15.41
CA THR A 2 17.45 3.92 14.25
C THR A 2 16.92 2.91 13.22
N THR A 3 17.60 1.79 13.03
CA THR A 3 17.19 0.75 12.09
C THR A 3 15.85 0.15 12.49
N LEU A 4 15.69 -0.17 13.78
CA LEU A 4 14.42 -0.72 14.29
C LEU A 4 13.29 0.30 14.16
N ARG A 5 13.57 1.54 14.52
CA ARG A 5 12.57 2.61 14.43
C ARG A 5 12.12 2.85 12.99
N THR A 6 13.03 2.80 12.03
CA THR A 6 12.71 2.94 10.61
C THR A 6 11.80 1.81 10.16
N ALA A 7 12.09 0.57 10.56
CA ALA A 7 11.26 -0.58 10.22
C ALA A 7 9.86 -0.45 10.84
N GLU A 8 9.78 -0.05 12.11
CA GLU A 8 8.50 0.14 12.78
C GLU A 8 7.67 1.24 12.12
N ASN A 9 8.30 2.34 11.73
CA ASN A 9 7.61 3.42 11.03
C ASN A 9 7.09 2.97 9.68
N ARG A 10 7.88 2.19 8.94
CA ARG A 10 7.45 1.63 7.67
C ARG A 10 6.23 0.72 7.85
N ASP A 11 6.26 -0.14 8.87
CA ASP A 11 5.15 -1.04 9.16
C ASP A 11 3.87 -0.28 9.52
N ALA A 12 4.01 0.80 10.30
CA ALA A 12 2.88 1.66 10.66
C ALA A 12 2.26 2.32 9.43
N VAL A 13 3.09 2.82 8.51
CA VAL A 13 2.61 3.42 7.27
C VAL A 13 1.90 2.37 6.41
N ALA A 14 2.45 1.17 6.31
CA ALA A 14 1.84 0.08 5.55
C ALA A 14 0.45 -0.28 6.11
N ALA A 15 0.31 -0.32 7.43
CA ALA A 15 -1.00 -0.55 8.06
C ALA A 15 -1.99 0.57 7.72
N GLY A 16 -1.52 1.82 7.70
CA GLY A 16 -2.34 2.96 7.28
C GLY A 16 -2.77 2.86 5.82
N VAL A 17 -1.90 2.38 4.94
CA VAL A 17 -2.23 2.16 3.54
C VAL A 17 -3.37 1.15 3.41
N GLN A 18 -3.34 0.04 4.16
CA GLN A 18 -4.42 -0.94 4.11
C GLN A 18 -5.75 -0.32 4.55
N ASN A 19 -5.75 0.49 5.60
CA ASN A 19 -6.94 1.20 6.03
C ASN A 19 -7.46 2.16 4.95
N PHE A 20 -6.55 2.81 4.24
CA PHE A 20 -6.89 3.67 3.12
C PHE A 20 -7.59 2.88 2.01
N LEU A 21 -7.07 1.70 1.67
CA LEU A 21 -7.67 0.85 0.64
C LEU A 21 -9.07 0.39 1.04
N LEU A 22 -9.27 0.02 2.30
CA LEU A 22 -10.58 -0.35 2.81
C LEU A 22 -11.56 0.84 2.74
N GLY A 23 -11.10 2.03 3.09
CA GLY A 23 -11.89 3.24 2.98
C GLY A 23 -12.28 3.56 1.54
N ALA A 24 -11.35 3.38 0.61
CA ALA A 24 -11.62 3.59 -0.82
C ALA A 24 -12.69 2.63 -1.32
N THR A 25 -12.60 1.35 -0.93
CA THR A 25 -13.61 0.35 -1.28
C THR A 25 -14.98 0.73 -0.73
N ALA A 26 -15.03 1.18 0.53
CA ALA A 26 -16.28 1.62 1.15
C ALA A 26 -16.88 2.82 0.44
N ALA A 27 -16.04 3.67 -0.17
CA ALA A 27 -16.48 4.82 -0.95
C ALA A 27 -16.87 4.48 -2.40
N GLY A 28 -16.77 3.22 -2.80
CA GLY A 28 -17.11 2.78 -4.16
C GLY A 28 -15.97 2.92 -5.16
N LEU A 29 -14.76 3.16 -4.69
CA LEU A 29 -13.59 3.29 -5.55
C LEU A 29 -12.87 1.94 -5.71
N ALA A 30 -12.33 1.73 -6.90
CA ALA A 30 -11.37 0.65 -7.12
C ALA A 30 -9.98 1.16 -6.75
N SER A 31 -9.18 0.33 -6.12
CA SER A 31 -7.83 0.69 -5.73
C SER A 31 -6.87 -0.48 -5.95
N TYR A 32 -5.61 -0.14 -6.13
CA TYR A 32 -4.56 -1.12 -6.33
C TYR A 32 -3.29 -0.65 -5.64
N TRP A 33 -2.72 -1.51 -4.80
CA TRP A 33 -1.48 -1.23 -4.10
C TRP A 33 -0.32 -1.75 -4.94
N SER A 34 0.57 -0.86 -5.34
CA SER A 34 1.79 -1.19 -6.05
C SER A 34 3.00 -0.78 -5.22
N SER A 35 4.02 -1.58 -5.24
CA SER A 35 5.31 -1.20 -4.65
C SER A 35 6.00 -0.19 -5.56
N CYS A 36 6.78 0.71 -4.96
CA CYS A 36 7.62 1.60 -5.75
C CYS A 36 8.73 0.77 -6.42
N PRO A 37 8.87 0.84 -7.75
CA PRO A 37 9.91 0.08 -8.44
C PRO A 37 11.31 0.43 -7.92
N LYS A 38 12.18 -0.56 -7.91
CA LYS A 38 13.57 -0.36 -7.49
C LYS A 38 14.22 0.69 -8.38
N GLY A 39 14.85 1.68 -7.76
CA GLY A 39 15.49 2.77 -8.48
C GLY A 39 14.58 3.94 -8.83
N ALA A 40 13.27 3.81 -8.62
CA ALA A 40 12.32 4.87 -8.89
C ALA A 40 12.01 5.74 -7.67
N ASN A 41 12.44 5.33 -6.49
CA ASN A 41 12.08 6.01 -5.24
C ASN A 41 12.46 7.50 -5.26
N GLU A 42 13.67 7.82 -5.69
CA GLU A 42 14.14 9.20 -5.72
C GLU A 42 13.35 10.05 -6.71
N VAL A 43 13.05 9.49 -7.88
CA VAL A 43 12.27 10.18 -8.90
C VAL A 43 10.86 10.47 -8.40
N VAL A 44 10.22 9.48 -7.77
CA VAL A 44 8.86 9.66 -7.23
C VAL A 44 8.87 10.68 -6.10
N ALA A 45 9.85 10.61 -5.20
CA ALA A 45 9.97 11.59 -4.12
C ALA A 45 10.13 13.01 -4.67
N GLU A 46 10.95 13.20 -5.70
CA GLU A 46 11.16 14.50 -6.32
C GLU A 46 9.87 15.01 -6.97
N LEU A 47 9.19 14.17 -7.74
CA LEU A 47 7.94 14.55 -8.39
C LEU A 47 6.85 14.95 -7.39
N CYS A 48 6.83 14.32 -6.23
CA CYS A 48 5.86 14.62 -5.17
C CYS A 48 6.28 15.79 -4.29
N GLY A 49 7.48 16.33 -4.47
CA GLY A 49 7.99 17.41 -3.64
C GLY A 49 8.46 16.95 -2.26
N PHE A 50 8.75 15.67 -2.10
CA PHE A 50 9.26 15.13 -0.84
C PHE A 50 10.76 15.27 -0.75
N ALA A 51 11.30 15.20 0.48
CA ALA A 51 12.73 15.21 0.70
C ALA A 51 13.39 14.00 0.01
N PRO A 52 14.64 14.15 -0.48
CA PRO A 52 15.30 13.06 -1.22
C PRO A 52 15.43 11.75 -0.45
N GLU A 53 15.55 11.83 0.88
CA GLU A 53 15.67 10.66 1.75
C GLU A 53 14.35 9.98 2.08
N THR A 54 13.23 10.52 1.60
CA THR A 54 11.90 9.95 1.83
C THR A 54 11.79 8.57 1.19
N GLN A 55 11.34 7.61 1.97
CA GLN A 55 11.08 6.27 1.48
C GLN A 55 9.62 6.14 1.03
N ILE A 56 9.43 5.76 -0.22
CA ILE A 56 8.09 5.53 -0.77
C ILE A 56 7.66 4.11 -0.39
N VAL A 57 6.64 3.99 0.45
CA VAL A 57 6.14 2.69 0.90
C VAL A 57 5.21 2.07 -0.13
N ALA A 58 4.38 2.89 -0.77
CA ALA A 58 3.38 2.39 -1.71
C ALA A 58 3.01 3.45 -2.72
N ILE A 59 2.62 3.00 -3.89
CA ILE A 59 1.94 3.80 -4.89
C ILE A 59 0.54 3.22 -5.02
N ILE A 60 -0.48 4.04 -4.85
CA ILE A 60 -1.86 3.58 -4.89
C ILE A 60 -2.54 4.12 -6.14
N TYR A 61 -3.05 3.21 -6.95
CA TYR A 61 -3.87 3.57 -8.11
C TYR A 61 -5.33 3.60 -7.66
N LEU A 62 -6.02 4.70 -7.96
CA LEU A 62 -7.42 4.88 -7.62
C LEU A 62 -8.23 5.14 -8.89
N GLY A 63 -9.45 4.63 -8.92
CA GLY A 63 -10.35 4.90 -10.04
C GLY A 63 -11.74 4.39 -9.76
N TRP A 64 -12.65 4.69 -10.67
CA TRP A 64 -13.99 4.13 -10.62
C TRP A 64 -13.97 2.75 -11.26
N GLN A 65 -14.77 1.83 -10.72
CA GLN A 65 -14.89 0.51 -11.31
C GLN A 65 -15.60 0.62 -12.66
N ALA A 66 -15.02 -0.03 -13.68
CA ALA A 66 -15.62 -0.07 -15.01
C ALA A 66 -16.85 -0.99 -15.02
N ASP A 67 -16.80 -2.08 -14.28
CA ASP A 67 -17.87 -3.07 -14.14
C ASP A 67 -18.01 -3.46 -12.68
N THR A 68 -19.15 -4.11 -12.35
CA THR A 68 -19.33 -4.66 -11.01
C THR A 68 -18.32 -5.77 -10.77
N ALA A 69 -17.42 -5.55 -9.83
CA ALA A 69 -16.45 -6.56 -9.47
C ALA A 69 -17.08 -7.59 -8.53
N VAL A 70 -16.78 -8.86 -8.81
CA VAL A 70 -17.20 -9.95 -7.93
C VAL A 70 -16.00 -10.33 -7.07
N ALA A 71 -16.18 -10.34 -5.75
CA ALA A 71 -15.13 -10.74 -4.84
C ALA A 71 -14.74 -12.19 -5.11
N PRO A 72 -13.44 -12.49 -5.24
CA PRO A 72 -13.01 -13.86 -5.42
C PRO A 72 -13.32 -14.69 -4.17
N GLN A 73 -13.69 -15.95 -4.38
CA GLN A 73 -13.90 -16.86 -3.27
C GLN A 73 -12.53 -17.20 -2.67
N ARG A 74 -12.38 -16.96 -1.39
CA ARG A 74 -11.13 -17.25 -0.70
C ARG A 74 -11.20 -18.64 -0.07
N PRO A 75 -10.17 -19.46 -0.26
CA PRO A 75 -10.11 -20.75 0.44
C PRO A 75 -9.96 -20.53 1.94
N ALA A 76 -10.40 -21.52 2.72
CA ALA A 76 -10.21 -21.47 4.16
C ALA A 76 -8.71 -21.47 4.49
N VAL A 77 -8.35 -20.66 5.49
CA VAL A 77 -6.96 -20.58 5.93
C VAL A 77 -6.67 -21.80 6.79
N ALA A 78 -5.62 -22.55 6.42
CA ALA A 78 -5.12 -23.65 7.23
C ALA A 78 -4.06 -23.11 8.18
N LEU A 79 -4.29 -23.25 9.49
CA LEU A 79 -3.32 -22.81 10.48
C LEU A 79 -2.53 -24.03 10.97
N ASN A 80 -1.22 -23.95 10.82
CA ASN A 80 -0.34 -24.98 11.34
C ASN A 80 0.16 -24.57 12.72
N THR A 81 -0.06 -25.43 13.70
CA THR A 81 0.43 -25.21 15.05
C THR A 81 1.75 -25.97 15.22
N LEU A 82 2.76 -25.27 15.64
CA LEU A 82 4.07 -25.89 15.90
C LEU A 82 4.17 -26.40 17.32
#